data_b93808f89f09dd6ccb402a189a466962
#
_entry.id   b93808f89f09dd6ccb402a189a466962
#
_cell.length_a   1.000
_cell.length_b   1.000
_cell.length_c   1.000
_cell.angle_alpha   90.00
_cell.angle_beta   90.00
_cell.angle_gamma   90.00
#
_symmetry.space_group_name_H-M   'P 1'
#
loop_
_entity.id
_entity.type
_entity.pdbx_description
1 polymer ?
#
loop_
_entity_poly.entity_id
_entity_poly.type
_entity_poly.pdbx_seq_one_letter_code
_entity_poly.pdbx_strand_id
1 'polypeptide(L)'
;MNIDRSSWGRLRITGGDRERFLQGLTTINVQSLADGAHGWGAILSPKGRVLTVIDIAKIGDAFLLACEASIADKTRALLERYAVMDDVTFESITGPAHQTWEDPVSVWRAPIVEGAGGVPETDDAVERLRIRAGFMRYGADVDEDHFPFETPLAQFLDYSKGCYVGQEPVFRVHAQGNAARALRGLVVEGDAPLAKGAQIKHAAKDKAGEITSAVAAGDGTTIALGYLHRTVWDVGGTVEIDGRKATVRELPW
;
A
#
# COMPACT_ATOMS: atom_id res chain seq x y z
N MET A 1 17.23 -3.71 -7.66
CA MET A 1 16.72 -4.56 -8.76
C MET A 1 15.59 -3.85 -9.47
N ASN A 2 15.40 -4.10 -10.77
CA ASN A 2 14.24 -3.61 -11.49
C ASN A 2 13.11 -4.62 -11.38
N ILE A 3 11.91 -4.15 -11.06
CA ILE A 3 10.69 -4.94 -10.93
C ILE A 3 9.79 -4.61 -12.11
N ASP A 4 9.32 -5.63 -12.84
CA ASP A 4 8.41 -5.44 -13.96
C ASP A 4 7.04 -4.92 -13.46
N ARG A 5 6.63 -3.78 -13.99
CA ARG A 5 5.33 -3.12 -13.73
C ARG A 5 4.48 -3.00 -15.00
N SER A 6 4.84 -3.70 -16.06
CA SER A 6 4.16 -3.62 -17.36
C SER A 6 2.68 -4.02 -17.29
N SER A 7 2.32 -4.91 -16.36
CA SER A 7 0.94 -5.35 -16.12
C SER A 7 0.09 -4.36 -15.31
N TRP A 8 0.72 -3.37 -14.66
CA TRP A 8 0.00 -2.40 -13.83
C TRP A 8 -0.95 -1.54 -14.64
N GLY A 9 -2.10 -1.21 -14.06
CA GLY A 9 -3.00 -0.20 -14.60
C GLY A 9 -2.33 1.16 -14.51
N ARG A 10 -2.19 1.84 -15.66
CA ARG A 10 -1.58 3.16 -15.74
C ARG A 10 -2.46 4.10 -16.53
N LEU A 11 -2.71 5.28 -15.99
CA LEU A 11 -3.55 6.31 -16.59
C LEU A 11 -2.80 7.64 -16.66
N ARG A 12 -2.86 8.29 -17.80
CA ARG A 12 -2.55 9.72 -17.94
C ARG A 12 -3.83 10.51 -17.67
N ILE A 13 -3.76 11.47 -16.76
CA ILE A 13 -4.89 12.29 -16.33
C ILE A 13 -4.60 13.74 -16.72
N THR A 14 -5.46 14.29 -17.57
CA THR A 14 -5.37 15.66 -18.11
C THR A 14 -6.71 16.40 -17.92
N GLY A 15 -6.80 17.64 -18.38
CA GLY A 15 -7.98 18.49 -18.24
C GLY A 15 -7.80 19.63 -17.25
N GLY A 16 -8.62 20.65 -17.33
CA GLY A 16 -8.50 21.85 -16.52
C GLY A 16 -8.71 21.62 -15.02
N ASP A 17 -9.54 20.63 -14.67
CA ASP A 17 -9.90 20.31 -13.28
C ASP A 17 -9.07 19.20 -12.64
N ARG A 18 -8.12 18.57 -13.36
CA ARG A 18 -7.37 17.39 -12.92
C ARG A 18 -6.75 17.47 -11.53
N GLU A 19 -6.16 18.63 -11.21
CA GLU A 19 -5.49 18.82 -9.90
C GLU A 19 -6.53 18.92 -8.77
N ARG A 20 -7.56 19.76 -8.95
CA ARG A 20 -8.68 19.90 -7.99
C ARG A 20 -9.39 18.56 -7.77
N PHE A 21 -9.68 17.85 -8.85
CA PHE A 21 -10.33 16.54 -8.84
C PHE A 21 -9.54 15.52 -8.03
N LEU A 22 -8.25 15.32 -8.35
CA LEU A 22 -7.39 14.38 -7.63
C LEU A 22 -7.16 14.79 -6.17
N GLN A 23 -7.04 16.10 -5.90
CA GLN A 23 -6.91 16.63 -4.55
C GLN A 23 -8.14 16.31 -3.69
N GLY A 24 -9.34 16.38 -4.23
CA GLY A 24 -10.59 16.07 -3.52
C GLY A 24 -10.94 14.59 -3.43
N LEU A 25 -10.34 13.75 -4.26
CA LEU A 25 -10.68 12.32 -4.33
C LEU A 25 -9.70 11.42 -3.59
N THR A 26 -8.41 11.74 -3.59
CA THR A 26 -7.34 10.87 -3.09
C THR A 26 -6.79 11.34 -1.75
N THR A 27 -6.10 10.45 -1.03
CA THR A 27 -5.39 10.81 0.21
C THR A 27 -4.10 11.58 -0.05
N ILE A 28 -3.62 11.62 -1.30
CA ILE A 28 -2.39 12.28 -1.71
C ILE A 28 -2.60 13.79 -1.78
N ASN A 29 -1.67 14.58 -1.28
CA ASN A 29 -1.64 16.02 -1.52
C ASN A 29 -1.00 16.30 -2.88
N VAL A 30 -1.80 16.18 -3.96
CA VAL A 30 -1.30 16.34 -5.33
C VAL A 30 -0.86 17.77 -5.64
N GLN A 31 -1.41 18.76 -4.92
CA GLN A 31 -1.03 20.17 -5.07
C GLN A 31 0.39 20.46 -4.59
N SER A 32 0.89 19.67 -3.64
CA SER A 32 2.26 19.80 -3.13
C SER A 32 3.30 19.04 -3.95
N LEU A 33 2.88 18.22 -4.92
CA LEU A 33 3.81 17.49 -5.77
C LEU A 33 4.55 18.44 -6.71
N ALA A 34 5.88 18.45 -6.63
CA ALA A 34 6.72 19.09 -7.63
C ALA A 34 6.66 18.33 -8.96
N ASP A 35 7.02 19.00 -10.06
CA ASP A 35 7.13 18.32 -11.35
C ASP A 35 8.19 17.21 -11.29
N GLY A 36 7.86 16.03 -11.80
CA GLY A 36 8.67 14.81 -11.69
C GLY A 36 8.54 14.06 -10.35
N ALA A 37 7.89 14.64 -9.35
CA ALA A 37 7.66 13.97 -8.07
C ALA A 37 6.42 13.05 -8.12
N HIS A 38 6.41 12.04 -7.27
CA HIS A 38 5.27 11.13 -7.11
C HIS A 38 4.92 10.92 -5.63
N GLY A 39 3.77 10.32 -5.37
CA GLY A 39 3.32 9.98 -4.01
C GLY A 39 2.34 8.82 -4.00
N TRP A 40 2.48 7.98 -2.98
CA TRP A 40 1.57 6.88 -2.71
C TRP A 40 0.38 7.32 -1.87
N GLY A 41 -0.77 6.70 -2.12
CA GLY A 41 -1.97 6.94 -1.35
C GLY A 41 -3.11 6.01 -1.74
N ALA A 42 -4.33 6.43 -1.47
CA ALA A 42 -5.53 5.65 -1.72
C ALA A 42 -6.69 6.53 -2.19
N ILE A 43 -7.64 5.91 -2.89
CA ILE A 43 -9.02 6.38 -2.97
C ILE A 43 -9.79 5.66 -1.87
N LEU A 44 -10.55 6.40 -1.08
CA LEU A 44 -11.32 5.87 0.04
C LEU A 44 -12.82 5.85 -0.26
N SER A 45 -13.54 4.96 0.40
CA SER A 45 -14.99 5.06 0.52
C SER A 45 -15.37 6.25 1.41
N PRO A 46 -16.63 6.74 1.36
CA PRO A 46 -17.10 7.76 2.31
C PRO A 46 -16.96 7.35 3.79
N LYS A 47 -16.83 6.04 4.07
CA LYS A 47 -16.59 5.50 5.40
C LYS A 47 -15.10 5.38 5.75
N GLY A 48 -14.19 5.91 4.92
CA GLY A 48 -12.73 5.91 5.13
C GLY A 48 -12.03 4.57 4.84
N ARG A 49 -12.71 3.60 4.22
CA ARG A 49 -12.12 2.30 3.85
C ARG A 49 -11.34 2.41 2.54
N VAL A 50 -10.26 1.66 2.41
CA VAL A 50 -9.39 1.65 1.23
C VAL A 50 -10.10 0.97 0.06
N LEU A 51 -10.47 1.73 -0.97
CA LEU A 51 -11.03 1.18 -2.21
C LEU A 51 -9.96 0.78 -3.21
N THR A 52 -8.85 1.51 -3.25
CA THR A 52 -7.71 1.24 -4.12
C THR A 52 -6.44 1.88 -3.55
N VAL A 53 -5.29 1.28 -3.83
CA VAL A 53 -3.96 1.85 -3.54
C VAL A 53 -3.38 2.35 -4.86
N ILE A 54 -2.87 3.56 -4.87
CA ILE A 54 -2.40 4.26 -6.08
C ILE A 54 -1.09 4.97 -5.84
N ASP A 55 -0.28 5.06 -6.88
CA ASP A 55 0.83 6.00 -7.02
C ASP A 55 0.43 7.10 -8.01
N ILE A 56 0.70 8.37 -7.68
CA ILE A 56 0.43 9.50 -8.57
C ILE A 56 1.72 10.29 -8.74
N ALA A 57 2.17 10.44 -10.00
CA ALA A 57 3.29 11.31 -10.37
C ALA A 57 2.78 12.55 -11.11
N LYS A 58 3.38 13.71 -10.85
CA LYS A 58 3.13 14.94 -11.60
C LYS A 58 4.14 15.07 -12.73
N ILE A 59 3.69 15.16 -13.97
CA ILE A 59 4.56 15.27 -15.15
C ILE A 59 4.03 16.41 -16.04
N GLY A 60 4.67 17.57 -15.94
CA GLY A 60 4.27 18.76 -16.65
C GLY A 60 2.82 19.15 -16.37
N ASP A 61 1.99 19.13 -17.40
CA ASP A 61 0.56 19.45 -17.34
C ASP A 61 -0.36 18.24 -17.10
N ALA A 62 0.19 17.08 -16.75
CA ALA A 62 -0.56 15.86 -16.51
C ALA A 62 -0.19 15.21 -15.17
N PHE A 63 -1.06 14.31 -14.69
CA PHE A 63 -0.73 13.35 -13.65
C PHE A 63 -0.69 11.94 -14.25
N LEU A 64 0.29 11.14 -13.84
CA LEU A 64 0.36 9.72 -14.14
C LEU A 64 -0.09 8.96 -12.90
N LEU A 65 -1.18 8.19 -13.01
CA LEU A 65 -1.66 7.32 -11.95
C LEU A 65 -1.30 5.89 -12.27
N ALA A 66 -0.78 5.16 -11.28
CA ALA A 66 -0.51 3.73 -11.39
C ALA A 66 -1.15 2.96 -10.22
N CYS A 67 -1.62 1.75 -10.50
CA CYS A 67 -2.16 0.82 -9.51
C CYS A 67 -1.94 -0.63 -9.96
N GLU A 68 -2.06 -1.58 -9.03
CA GLU A 68 -1.95 -3.00 -9.36
C GLU A 68 -2.96 -3.43 -10.43
N ALA A 69 -2.55 -4.38 -11.27
CA ALA A 69 -3.38 -4.91 -12.36
C ALA A 69 -4.75 -5.42 -11.86
N SER A 70 -4.77 -6.06 -10.70
CA SER A 70 -5.99 -6.64 -10.09
C SER A 70 -7.10 -5.62 -9.78
N ILE A 71 -6.74 -4.34 -9.64
CA ILE A 71 -7.68 -3.24 -9.33
C ILE A 71 -7.71 -2.16 -10.40
N ALA A 72 -7.09 -2.37 -11.56
CA ALA A 72 -7.00 -1.36 -12.61
C ALA A 72 -8.36 -0.90 -13.12
N ASP A 73 -9.23 -1.84 -13.48
CA ASP A 73 -10.59 -1.54 -13.97
C ASP A 73 -11.45 -0.88 -12.87
N LYS A 74 -11.35 -1.36 -11.64
CA LYS A 74 -12.03 -0.76 -10.49
C LYS A 74 -11.57 0.67 -10.25
N THR A 75 -10.26 0.92 -10.30
CA THR A 75 -9.68 2.26 -10.12
C THR A 75 -10.19 3.22 -11.19
N ARG A 76 -10.15 2.78 -12.46
CA ARG A 76 -10.68 3.56 -13.58
C ARG A 76 -12.17 3.89 -13.40
N ALA A 77 -12.99 2.90 -13.08
CA ALA A 77 -14.43 3.09 -12.85
C ALA A 77 -14.72 4.06 -11.69
N LEU A 78 -13.92 4.03 -10.63
CA LEU A 78 -14.03 5.00 -9.53
C LEU A 78 -13.71 6.43 -10.01
N LEU A 79 -12.63 6.63 -10.75
CA LEU A 79 -12.25 7.94 -11.29
C LEU A 79 -13.37 8.49 -12.19
N GLU A 80 -13.85 7.71 -13.16
CA GLU A 80 -14.91 8.09 -14.08
C GLU A 80 -16.24 8.41 -13.35
N ARG A 81 -16.57 7.64 -12.32
CA ARG A 81 -17.76 7.86 -11.50
C ARG A 81 -17.74 9.20 -10.76
N TYR A 82 -16.59 9.63 -10.29
CA TYR A 82 -16.45 10.89 -9.53
C TYR A 82 -16.22 12.10 -10.43
N ALA A 83 -15.82 11.92 -11.69
CA ALA A 83 -15.47 12.98 -12.63
C ALA A 83 -16.66 13.56 -13.44
N VAL A 84 -17.92 13.28 -13.04
CA VAL A 84 -19.13 13.59 -13.86
C VAL A 84 -19.26 15.05 -14.25
N MET A 85 -18.78 15.98 -13.43
CA MET A 85 -18.90 17.43 -13.65
C MET A 85 -17.54 18.13 -13.81
N ASP A 86 -16.45 17.36 -13.86
CA ASP A 86 -15.10 17.88 -13.93
C ASP A 86 -14.54 17.77 -15.36
N ASP A 87 -13.81 18.78 -15.80
CA ASP A 87 -13.00 18.73 -17.03
C ASP A 87 -11.74 17.89 -16.78
N VAL A 88 -11.92 16.57 -16.84
CA VAL A 88 -10.85 15.59 -16.61
C VAL A 88 -10.94 14.46 -17.63
N THR A 89 -9.82 14.09 -18.22
CA THR A 89 -9.69 12.99 -19.19
C THR A 89 -8.75 11.92 -18.64
N PHE A 90 -9.15 10.66 -18.82
CA PHE A 90 -8.38 9.48 -18.41
C PHE A 90 -7.94 8.68 -19.63
N GLU A 91 -6.65 8.69 -19.94
CA GLU A 91 -6.06 7.97 -21.06
C GLU A 91 -5.22 6.80 -20.55
N SER A 92 -5.51 5.58 -21.04
CA SER A 92 -4.75 4.39 -20.64
C SER A 92 -3.35 4.41 -21.24
N ILE A 93 -2.34 4.18 -20.39
CA ILE A 93 -0.95 4.00 -20.81
C ILE A 93 -0.67 2.51 -20.90
N THR A 94 -0.21 2.06 -22.04
CA THR A 94 0.20 0.67 -22.30
C THR A 94 1.69 0.60 -22.60
N GLY A 95 2.26 -0.60 -22.57
CA GLY A 95 3.67 -0.84 -22.86
C GLY A 95 4.50 -1.16 -21.61
N PRO A 96 5.79 -1.42 -21.79
CA PRO A 96 6.66 -1.85 -20.71
C PRO A 96 6.89 -0.74 -19.67
N ALA A 97 6.93 -1.15 -18.41
CA ALA A 97 7.26 -0.27 -17.28
C ALA A 97 7.98 -1.05 -16.19
N HIS A 98 8.78 -0.36 -15.41
CA HIS A 98 9.48 -0.94 -14.28
C HIS A 98 9.57 0.03 -13.10
N GLN A 99 9.91 -0.52 -11.95
CA GLN A 99 10.21 0.23 -10.72
C GLN A 99 11.53 -0.30 -10.15
N THR A 100 12.46 0.57 -9.76
CA THR A 100 13.77 0.16 -9.25
C THR A 100 13.76 0.15 -7.72
N TRP A 101 13.97 -1.03 -7.13
CA TRP A 101 14.08 -1.20 -5.69
C TRP A 101 15.53 -1.54 -5.31
N GLU A 102 16.10 -0.78 -4.39
CA GLU A 102 17.47 -0.98 -3.88
C GLU A 102 17.45 -1.65 -2.51
N ASP A 103 16.56 -1.20 -1.66
CA ASP A 103 16.36 -1.66 -0.29
C ASP A 103 14.89 -1.51 0.13
N PRO A 104 14.45 -1.99 1.31
CA PRO A 104 13.06 -1.87 1.75
C PRO A 104 12.55 -0.42 1.85
N VAL A 105 13.41 0.56 2.13
CA VAL A 105 13.01 1.97 2.23
C VAL A 105 12.74 2.57 0.85
N SER A 106 13.52 2.17 -0.15
CA SER A 106 13.42 2.67 -1.53
C SER A 106 12.13 2.25 -2.23
N VAL A 107 11.51 1.15 -1.80
CA VAL A 107 10.29 0.60 -2.42
C VAL A 107 9.17 1.64 -2.56
N TRP A 108 8.94 2.41 -1.50
CA TRP A 108 7.91 3.44 -1.48
C TRP A 108 8.32 4.77 -2.12
N ARG A 109 9.62 4.93 -2.44
CA ARG A 109 10.18 6.17 -3.01
C ARG A 109 10.51 6.06 -4.49
N ALA A 110 10.55 4.85 -5.02
CA ALA A 110 10.87 4.62 -6.42
C ALA A 110 9.65 4.90 -7.30
N PRO A 111 9.75 5.76 -8.32
CA PRO A 111 8.67 5.96 -9.28
C PRO A 111 8.53 4.76 -10.22
N ILE A 112 7.33 4.58 -10.76
CA ILE A 112 7.11 3.67 -11.89
C ILE A 112 7.44 4.43 -13.16
N VAL A 113 8.40 3.93 -13.93
CA VAL A 113 8.90 4.57 -15.16
C VAL A 113 8.68 3.68 -16.38
N GLU A 114 8.52 4.31 -17.54
CA GLU A 114 8.43 3.60 -18.81
C GLU A 114 9.78 3.00 -19.17
N GLY A 115 9.76 1.81 -19.77
CA GLY A 115 10.95 1.11 -20.22
C GLY A 115 10.86 -0.39 -19.95
N ALA A 116 11.54 -1.16 -20.80
CA ALA A 116 11.59 -2.61 -20.69
C ALA A 116 12.58 -3.06 -19.62
N GLY A 117 12.32 -4.22 -19.06
CA GLY A 117 13.21 -4.93 -18.16
C GLY A 117 12.73 -4.92 -16.71
N GLY A 118 13.04 -5.99 -16.05
CA GLY A 118 12.69 -6.21 -14.64
C GLY A 118 12.44 -7.68 -14.37
N VAL A 119 12.57 -8.06 -13.12
CA VAL A 119 12.17 -9.39 -12.65
C VAL A 119 10.67 -9.39 -12.36
N PRO A 120 9.98 -10.53 -12.51
CA PRO A 120 8.57 -10.64 -12.19
C PRO A 120 8.29 -10.33 -10.72
N GLU A 121 7.12 -9.74 -10.43
CA GLU A 121 6.66 -9.52 -9.05
C GLU A 121 6.52 -10.80 -8.23
N THR A 122 6.45 -11.94 -8.90
CA THR A 122 6.35 -13.27 -8.29
C THR A 122 7.71 -13.86 -7.89
N ASP A 123 8.82 -13.19 -8.20
CA ASP A 123 10.14 -13.62 -7.78
C ASP A 123 10.30 -13.55 -6.25
N ASP A 124 10.86 -14.58 -5.65
CA ASP A 124 11.03 -14.66 -4.19
C ASP A 124 11.91 -13.54 -3.62
N ALA A 125 12.88 -13.05 -4.37
CA ALA A 125 13.70 -11.92 -3.92
C ALA A 125 12.90 -10.62 -3.91
N VAL A 126 12.00 -10.43 -4.88
CA VAL A 126 11.04 -9.32 -4.91
C VAL A 126 10.08 -9.44 -3.73
N GLU A 127 9.54 -10.63 -3.47
CA GLU A 127 8.61 -10.86 -2.37
C GLU A 127 9.26 -10.60 -1.01
N ARG A 128 10.52 -11.04 -0.81
CA ARG A 128 11.28 -10.72 0.40
C ARG A 128 11.46 -9.22 0.60
N LEU A 129 11.79 -8.50 -0.46
CA LEU A 129 11.97 -7.04 -0.39
C LEU A 129 10.64 -6.33 -0.13
N ARG A 130 9.57 -6.77 -0.82
CA ARG A 130 8.20 -6.27 -0.66
C ARG A 130 7.71 -6.38 0.79
N ILE A 131 7.84 -7.57 1.38
CA ILE A 131 7.41 -7.84 2.76
C ILE A 131 8.18 -6.97 3.74
N ARG A 132 9.50 -6.87 3.60
CA ARG A 132 10.32 -6.00 4.45
C ARG A 132 9.99 -4.52 4.32
N ALA A 133 9.61 -4.09 3.13
CA ALA A 133 9.16 -2.73 2.89
C ALA A 133 7.74 -2.46 3.45
N GLY A 134 6.97 -3.49 3.73
CA GLY A 134 5.53 -3.37 3.99
C GLY A 134 4.75 -2.93 2.77
N PHE A 135 5.27 -3.18 1.56
CA PHE A 135 4.57 -2.84 0.33
C PHE A 135 3.43 -3.82 0.10
N MET A 136 2.22 -3.33 0.21
CA MET A 136 1.00 -4.14 0.25
C MET A 136 0.55 -4.57 -1.14
N ARG A 137 0.00 -5.79 -1.24
CA ARG A 137 -0.80 -6.23 -2.38
C ARG A 137 -2.27 -6.07 -2.08
N TYR A 138 -3.00 -5.48 -3.01
CA TYR A 138 -4.45 -5.35 -2.85
C TYR A 138 -5.13 -6.74 -2.93
N GLY A 139 -6.09 -6.98 -2.05
CA GLY A 139 -6.77 -8.28 -1.91
C GLY A 139 -5.98 -9.32 -1.10
N ALA A 140 -4.68 -9.08 -0.87
CA ALA A 140 -3.86 -9.92 0.02
C ALA A 140 -3.62 -9.23 1.36
N ASP A 141 -2.98 -8.06 1.34
CA ASP A 141 -2.55 -7.33 2.53
C ASP A 141 -3.48 -6.15 2.87
N VAL A 142 -4.20 -5.62 1.90
CA VAL A 142 -5.15 -4.51 2.07
C VAL A 142 -6.35 -4.69 1.14
N ASP A 143 -7.53 -4.33 1.62
CA ASP A 143 -8.79 -4.34 0.89
C ASP A 143 -9.79 -3.36 1.52
N GLU A 144 -11.08 -3.48 1.15
CA GLU A 144 -12.17 -2.62 1.63
C GLU A 144 -12.50 -2.79 3.13
N ASP A 145 -11.93 -3.79 3.79
CA ASP A 145 -12.07 -3.99 5.24
C ASP A 145 -10.99 -3.26 6.07
N HIS A 146 -10.11 -2.51 5.38
CA HIS A 146 -8.98 -1.82 6.01
C HIS A 146 -9.11 -0.29 5.90
N PHE A 147 -8.57 0.38 6.92
CA PHE A 147 -8.36 1.83 6.90
C PHE A 147 -6.90 2.14 6.52
N PRO A 148 -6.61 3.28 5.86
CA PRO A 148 -5.25 3.61 5.48
C PRO A 148 -4.30 3.77 6.67
N PHE A 149 -4.79 4.21 7.82
CA PHE A 149 -4.00 4.35 9.06
C PHE A 149 -3.66 3.00 9.74
N GLU A 150 -4.28 1.89 9.33
CA GLU A 150 -3.93 0.54 9.78
C GLU A 150 -2.72 -0.03 9.01
N THR A 151 -2.28 0.65 7.97
CA THR A 151 -1.31 0.19 6.96
C THR A 151 -0.13 1.16 6.83
N PRO A 152 0.95 0.81 6.12
CA PRO A 152 2.02 1.74 5.79
C PRO A 152 1.60 2.99 5.02
N LEU A 153 0.39 3.04 4.43
CA LEU A 153 -0.15 4.29 3.88
C LEU A 153 -0.30 5.40 4.92
N ALA A 154 -0.31 5.06 6.21
CA ALA A 154 -0.35 6.03 7.30
C ALA A 154 0.74 7.11 7.19
N GLN A 155 1.94 6.75 6.67
CA GLN A 155 3.06 7.67 6.50
C GLN A 155 2.84 8.70 5.37
N PHE A 156 1.88 8.45 4.47
CA PHE A 156 1.57 9.32 3.33
C PHE A 156 0.27 10.11 3.52
N LEU A 157 -0.39 9.96 4.67
CA LEU A 157 -1.60 10.73 4.96
C LEU A 157 -1.23 12.17 5.31
N ASP A 158 -1.68 13.11 4.47
CA ASP A 158 -1.54 14.53 4.75
C ASP A 158 -2.79 15.05 5.47
N TYR A 159 -2.64 15.37 6.75
CA TYR A 159 -3.71 15.91 7.59
C TYR A 159 -3.92 17.42 7.42
N SER A 160 -3.06 18.10 6.67
CA SER A 160 -3.13 19.53 6.38
C SER A 160 -3.73 19.86 5.01
N LYS A 161 -3.82 18.87 4.10
CA LYS A 161 -4.46 19.06 2.79
C LYS A 161 -5.97 19.33 2.95
N GLY A 162 -6.57 19.95 1.96
CA GLY A 162 -8.03 20.20 1.92
C GLY A 162 -8.88 18.94 2.00
N CYS A 163 -10.19 19.11 1.99
CA CYS A 163 -11.15 17.99 2.11
C CYS A 163 -11.00 16.97 0.98
N TYR A 164 -11.12 15.70 1.32
CA TYR A 164 -11.19 14.59 0.36
C TYR A 164 -12.19 13.52 0.81
N VAL A 165 -12.62 12.67 -0.12
CA VAL A 165 -13.60 11.62 0.15
C VAL A 165 -13.07 10.66 1.23
N GLY A 166 -13.87 10.42 2.28
CA GLY A 166 -13.55 9.48 3.36
C GLY A 166 -12.57 9.99 4.43
N GLN A 167 -12.25 11.28 4.44
CA GLN A 167 -11.29 11.84 5.42
C GLN A 167 -11.78 11.84 6.87
N GLU A 168 -13.09 12.00 7.12
CA GLU A 168 -13.60 12.18 8.49
C GLU A 168 -13.22 11.04 9.45
N PRO A 169 -13.41 9.74 9.11
CA PRO A 169 -12.96 8.65 9.97
C PRO A 169 -11.44 8.64 10.17
N VAL A 170 -10.66 9.02 9.14
CA VAL A 170 -9.20 9.09 9.19
C VAL A 170 -8.74 10.14 10.19
N PHE A 171 -9.29 11.35 10.11
CA PHE A 171 -9.00 12.44 11.04
C PHE A 171 -9.42 12.11 12.48
N ARG A 172 -10.58 11.46 12.66
CA ARG A 172 -11.06 11.06 13.98
C ARG A 172 -10.08 10.12 14.67
N VAL A 173 -9.59 9.11 13.96
CA VAL A 173 -8.60 8.15 14.53
C VAL A 173 -7.27 8.83 14.78
N HIS A 174 -6.81 9.71 13.89
CA HIS A 174 -5.59 10.48 14.09
C HIS A 174 -5.67 11.33 15.37
N ALA A 175 -6.77 12.06 15.56
CA ALA A 175 -6.97 12.91 16.74
C ALA A 175 -7.09 12.13 18.06
N GLN A 176 -7.64 10.91 18.03
CA GLN A 176 -7.90 10.09 19.21
C GLN A 176 -6.83 9.03 19.48
N GLY A 177 -5.92 8.75 18.53
CA GLY A 177 -4.88 7.73 18.65
C GLY A 177 -5.40 6.29 18.79
N ASN A 178 -6.57 5.97 18.27
CA ASN A 178 -7.34 4.76 18.57
C ASN A 178 -7.37 3.71 17.45
N ALA A 179 -6.31 3.53 16.66
CA ALA A 179 -6.22 2.38 15.76
C ALA A 179 -6.28 1.08 16.59
N ALA A 180 -7.18 0.16 16.22
CA ALA A 180 -7.36 -1.10 16.93
C ALA A 180 -6.31 -2.16 16.54
N ARG A 181 -5.81 -2.07 15.30
CA ARG A 181 -4.81 -2.97 14.71
C ARG A 181 -3.90 -2.19 13.76
N ALA A 182 -2.75 -2.78 13.43
CA ALA A 182 -1.86 -2.27 12.39
C ALA A 182 -1.14 -3.41 11.68
N LEU A 183 -0.83 -3.20 10.39
CA LEU A 183 0.06 -4.08 9.65
C LEU A 183 1.48 -3.95 10.20
N ARG A 184 2.10 -5.10 10.48
CA ARG A 184 3.47 -5.21 11.00
C ARG A 184 4.26 -6.24 10.22
N GLY A 185 5.59 -6.08 10.23
CA GLY A 185 6.49 -7.12 9.82
C GLY A 185 6.66 -8.16 10.92
N LEU A 186 6.94 -9.39 10.53
CA LEU A 186 7.16 -10.53 11.42
C LEU A 186 8.35 -11.33 10.93
N VAL A 187 9.24 -11.71 11.84
CA VAL A 187 10.28 -12.69 11.60
C VAL A 187 9.94 -13.93 12.42
N VAL A 188 9.62 -15.02 11.74
CA VAL A 188 9.11 -16.28 12.32
C VAL A 188 10.21 -17.32 12.31
N GLU A 189 10.44 -18.02 13.41
CA GLU A 189 11.42 -19.10 13.52
C GLU A 189 11.05 -20.27 12.58
N GLY A 190 12.07 -20.77 11.83
CA GLY A 190 11.88 -21.82 10.82
C GLY A 190 11.38 -21.27 9.47
N ASP A 191 11.63 -22.02 8.42
CA ASP A 191 11.37 -21.68 7.03
C ASP A 191 10.13 -22.39 6.43
N ALA A 192 9.36 -23.09 7.26
CA ALA A 192 8.14 -23.75 6.81
C ALA A 192 7.12 -22.71 6.30
N PRO A 193 6.42 -22.99 5.18
CA PRO A 193 5.42 -22.08 4.63
C PRO A 193 4.36 -21.66 5.65
N LEU A 194 3.95 -20.41 5.59
CA LEU A 194 2.81 -19.87 6.34
C LEU A 194 1.67 -19.55 5.37
N ALA A 195 0.48 -20.00 5.70
CA ALA A 195 -0.70 -19.69 4.92
C ALA A 195 -1.23 -18.29 5.22
N LYS A 196 -1.80 -17.60 4.21
CA LYS A 196 -2.63 -16.42 4.45
C LYS A 196 -3.78 -16.79 5.41
N GLY A 197 -4.06 -15.92 6.39
CA GLY A 197 -5.06 -16.16 7.43
C GLY A 197 -4.57 -16.99 8.61
N ALA A 198 -3.29 -17.45 8.62
CA ALA A 198 -2.72 -18.09 9.78
C ALA A 198 -2.85 -17.18 11.01
N GLN A 199 -3.38 -17.75 12.12
CA GLN A 199 -3.72 -16.97 13.30
C GLN A 199 -2.47 -16.63 14.12
N ILE A 200 -2.38 -15.37 14.50
CA ILE A 200 -1.36 -14.89 15.43
C ILE A 200 -1.92 -14.97 16.85
N LYS A 201 -1.19 -15.61 17.74
CA LYS A 201 -1.54 -15.80 19.16
C LYS A 201 -0.57 -15.09 20.07
N HIS A 202 -1.04 -14.68 21.22
CA HIS A 202 -0.24 -14.12 22.30
C HIS A 202 -0.90 -14.41 23.65
N ALA A 203 -0.12 -14.55 24.73
CA ALA A 203 -0.65 -14.83 26.06
C ALA A 203 -1.72 -13.83 26.53
N ALA A 204 -1.57 -12.56 26.16
CA ALA A 204 -2.54 -11.50 26.48
C ALA A 204 -3.78 -11.48 25.58
N LYS A 205 -3.77 -12.18 24.43
CA LYS A 205 -4.87 -12.15 23.44
C LYS A 205 -4.80 -13.36 22.50
N ASP A 206 -5.72 -14.28 22.65
CA ASP A 206 -5.75 -15.52 21.86
C ASP A 206 -5.87 -15.27 20.33
N LYS A 207 -6.75 -14.32 19.94
CA LYS A 207 -6.83 -13.82 18.56
C LYS A 207 -6.09 -12.49 18.45
N ALA A 208 -4.77 -12.56 18.45
CA ALA A 208 -3.89 -11.38 18.43
C ALA A 208 -3.76 -10.75 17.05
N GLY A 209 -4.05 -11.51 15.99
CA GLY A 209 -3.96 -11.06 14.60
C GLY A 209 -3.99 -12.20 13.59
N GLU A 210 -3.64 -11.88 12.34
CA GLU A 210 -3.56 -12.84 11.24
C GLU A 210 -2.49 -12.47 10.23
N ILE A 211 -1.92 -13.48 9.57
CA ILE A 211 -0.92 -13.34 8.50
C ILE A 211 -1.63 -13.00 7.19
N THR A 212 -1.07 -12.05 6.44
CA THR A 212 -1.55 -11.67 5.11
C THR A 212 -0.62 -12.13 3.98
N SER A 213 0.69 -12.05 4.18
CA SER A 213 1.72 -12.49 3.25
C SER A 213 2.90 -13.10 3.99
N ALA A 214 3.55 -14.10 3.41
CA ALA A 214 4.75 -14.69 3.97
C ALA A 214 5.65 -15.30 2.90
N VAL A 215 6.97 -15.29 3.13
CA VAL A 215 7.99 -15.94 2.27
C VAL A 215 9.17 -16.41 3.12
N ALA A 216 9.83 -17.47 2.71
CA ALA A 216 11.09 -17.91 3.31
C ALA A 216 12.18 -16.83 3.15
N ALA A 217 12.84 -16.44 4.23
CA ALA A 217 13.87 -15.41 4.20
C ALA A 217 15.19 -15.87 3.56
N GLY A 218 15.44 -17.18 3.53
CA GLY A 218 16.66 -17.77 2.99
C GLY A 218 17.76 -18.01 4.04
N ASP A 219 17.49 -17.69 5.30
CA ASP A 219 18.39 -17.84 6.46
C ASP A 219 17.86 -18.83 7.52
N GLY A 220 16.88 -19.64 7.15
CA GLY A 220 16.21 -20.58 8.08
C GLY A 220 15.05 -19.92 8.84
N THR A 221 14.63 -18.71 8.47
CA THR A 221 13.45 -18.03 9.01
C THR A 221 12.42 -17.76 7.92
N THR A 222 11.19 -17.46 8.34
CA THR A 222 10.13 -16.94 7.47
C THR A 222 9.88 -15.48 7.81
N ILE A 223 9.80 -14.61 6.82
CA ILE A 223 9.35 -13.23 6.99
C ILE A 223 7.90 -13.10 6.52
N ALA A 224 7.12 -12.29 7.23
CA ALA A 224 5.70 -12.15 6.96
C ALA A 224 5.19 -10.73 7.20
N LEU A 225 4.05 -10.42 6.58
CA LEU A 225 3.17 -9.32 6.94
C LEU A 225 1.95 -9.88 7.67
N GLY A 226 1.48 -9.16 8.67
CA GLY A 226 0.27 -9.52 9.39
C GLY A 226 -0.32 -8.34 10.16
N TYR A 227 -1.63 -8.37 10.31
CA TYR A 227 -2.31 -7.41 11.17
C TYR A 227 -2.24 -7.86 12.62
N LEU A 228 -1.69 -7.01 13.48
CA LEU A 228 -1.63 -7.24 14.91
C LEU A 228 -2.54 -6.28 15.66
N HIS A 229 -3.25 -6.80 16.65
CA HIS A 229 -4.01 -5.99 17.57
C HIS A 229 -3.09 -5.09 18.42
N ARG A 230 -3.54 -3.88 18.76
CA ARG A 230 -2.74 -2.86 19.47
C ARG A 230 -2.10 -3.29 20.79
N THR A 231 -2.61 -4.34 21.42
CA THR A 231 -2.05 -4.87 22.68
C THR A 231 -0.80 -5.71 22.50
N VAL A 232 -0.43 -6.05 21.25
CA VAL A 232 0.68 -6.98 20.94
C VAL A 232 1.53 -6.52 19.75
N TRP A 233 1.32 -5.32 19.24
CA TRP A 233 2.00 -4.83 18.03
C TRP A 233 3.34 -4.14 18.27
N ASP A 234 3.82 -4.12 19.54
CA ASP A 234 5.04 -3.41 19.88
C ASP A 234 6.26 -4.06 19.23
N VAL A 235 7.11 -3.22 18.65
CA VAL A 235 8.34 -3.64 17.95
C VAL A 235 9.28 -4.36 18.93
N GLY A 236 9.81 -5.50 18.51
CA GLY A 236 10.62 -6.39 19.36
C GLY A 236 9.79 -7.31 20.24
N GLY A 237 8.48 -7.11 20.33
CA GLY A 237 7.56 -8.04 20.98
C GLY A 237 7.53 -9.39 20.30
N THR A 238 7.06 -10.41 21.01
CA THR A 238 6.99 -11.79 20.50
C THR A 238 5.56 -12.29 20.47
N VAL A 239 5.19 -12.98 19.41
CA VAL A 239 3.91 -13.64 19.21
C VAL A 239 4.14 -15.09 18.77
N GLU A 240 3.09 -15.88 18.70
CA GLU A 240 3.14 -17.27 18.23
C GLU A 240 2.28 -17.43 16.95
N ILE A 241 2.80 -18.17 15.96
CA ILE A 241 2.12 -18.48 14.71
C ILE A 241 2.40 -19.96 14.40
N ASP A 242 1.35 -20.79 14.34
CA ASP A 242 1.46 -22.23 14.10
C ASP A 242 2.49 -22.94 15.02
N GLY A 243 2.51 -22.56 16.32
CA GLY A 243 3.42 -23.09 17.32
C GLY A 243 4.88 -22.59 17.23
N ARG A 244 5.16 -21.64 16.32
CA ARG A 244 6.48 -21.02 16.12
C ARG A 244 6.51 -19.63 16.73
N LYS A 245 7.65 -19.28 17.33
CA LYS A 245 7.88 -17.94 17.83
C LYS A 245 8.10 -16.97 16.68
N ALA A 246 7.52 -15.80 16.77
CA ALA A 246 7.70 -14.72 15.82
C ALA A 246 8.03 -13.40 16.54
N THR A 247 8.93 -12.62 15.97
CA THR A 247 9.33 -11.29 16.48
C THR A 247 8.69 -10.22 15.63
N VAL A 248 8.02 -9.26 16.27
CA VAL A 248 7.37 -8.11 15.61
C VAL A 248 8.42 -7.10 15.13
N ARG A 249 8.27 -6.61 13.91
CA ARG A 249 9.11 -5.60 13.26
C ARG A 249 8.30 -4.39 12.85
N GLU A 250 8.92 -3.23 12.91
CA GLU A 250 8.43 -2.03 12.25
C GLU A 250 8.55 -2.18 10.73
N LEU A 251 7.76 -1.44 9.98
CA LEU A 251 7.83 -1.38 8.52
C LEU A 251 8.34 0.01 8.07
N PRO A 252 9.34 0.10 7.21
CA PRO A 252 10.24 -0.96 6.69
C PRO A 252 11.33 -1.41 7.68
N TRP A 253 11.90 -2.63 7.46
CA TRP A 253 13.05 -3.12 8.22
C TRP A 253 14.10 -3.84 7.36
#